data_b55114eebad76790a3fef6aea6532227
#
_entry.id   b55114eebad76790a3fef6aea6532227
#
_cell.length_a   1.000
_cell.length_b   1.000
_cell.length_c   1.000
_cell.angle_alpha   90.00
_cell.angle_beta   90.00
_cell.angle_gamma   90.00
#
_symmetry.space_group_name_H-M   'P 1'
#
loop_
_entity.id
_entity.type
_entity.pdbx_description
1 polymer ?
#
loop_
_entity_poly.entity_id
_entity_poly.type
_entity_poly.pdbx_seq_one_letter_code
_entity_poly.pdbx_strand_id
1 'polypeptide(L)'
;MAHRDWLGLKGDLPERLRLALTILSFVVPLIVWSLVSYLPFLWHPLTRVTDPGDVEYFAEGMEVPNAEFAKQLEKVTSEQGDLPKGARVNPVYLPAPHEVLRAFFTAFTTPPRLPNEPWLHESLGHSIRTIFLGFLISSLLGVPLGILCGTYRFFARFQEPFIEFFRYLPAPAFGALCVAILGIDDGPKIAIIVIGTFFQQVLVIANTVRKVDPALVEAAQTLGARGLRLVRGVIIPASVTDIYTDMRILLGWAWTYLIVAEVVGTMSGITFFINQQARYRNFDNVYAAIMMIGIIGLTTDMVLAWFGKVLFPWKRRGRTVKQSPLPASTGEEVFVAGLPEQSPRSPLLGNFDNLKPSLAREAGATRRQP
;
A
#
# COMPACT_ATOMS: atom_id res chain seq x y z
N MET A 1 13.80 34.97 -21.14
CA MET A 1 13.08 34.42 -20.00
C MET A 1 12.84 32.93 -20.30
N ALA A 2 13.60 32.03 -19.70
CA ALA A 2 13.44 30.61 -19.94
C ALA A 2 12.14 30.15 -19.27
N HIS A 3 11.16 29.74 -20.06
CA HIS A 3 10.01 28.98 -19.59
C HIS A 3 10.55 27.75 -18.86
N ARG A 4 10.46 27.72 -17.54
CA ARG A 4 10.75 26.56 -16.72
C ARG A 4 9.59 25.59 -16.90
N ASP A 5 9.74 24.61 -17.77
CA ASP A 5 8.82 23.51 -17.95
C ASP A 5 8.88 22.56 -16.73
N TRP A 6 8.28 22.99 -15.63
CA TRP A 6 8.15 22.15 -14.42
C TRP A 6 7.14 21.00 -14.60
N LEU A 7 6.38 21.02 -15.71
CA LEU A 7 5.57 19.90 -16.19
C LEU A 7 6.30 19.02 -17.24
N GLY A 8 7.59 19.28 -17.46
CA GLY A 8 8.39 18.48 -18.40
C GLY A 8 8.48 17.01 -17.98
N LEU A 9 8.23 16.10 -18.92
CA LEU A 9 8.35 14.66 -18.73
C LEU A 9 9.75 14.31 -18.18
N LYS A 10 9.81 13.78 -16.94
CA LYS A 10 11.06 13.38 -16.25
C LYS A 10 12.06 14.50 -15.94
N GLY A 11 11.63 15.77 -15.91
CA GLY A 11 12.49 16.86 -15.48
C GLY A 11 12.79 16.80 -13.98
N ASP A 12 14.06 16.98 -13.59
CA ASP A 12 14.44 17.09 -12.17
C ASP A 12 13.91 18.39 -11.59
N LEU A 13 13.08 18.28 -10.58
CA LEU A 13 12.55 19.43 -9.85
C LEU A 13 13.64 20.01 -8.92
N PRO A 14 13.75 21.35 -8.81
CA PRO A 14 14.63 21.98 -7.83
C PRO A 14 14.33 21.46 -6.43
N GLU A 15 15.34 21.26 -5.59
CA GLU A 15 15.16 20.71 -4.24
C GLU A 15 14.15 21.48 -3.40
N ARG A 16 14.14 22.82 -3.51
CA ARG A 16 13.18 23.69 -2.81
C ARG A 16 11.74 23.41 -3.25
N LEU A 17 11.52 23.24 -4.55
CA LEU A 17 10.18 22.93 -5.08
C LEU A 17 9.74 21.53 -4.68
N ARG A 18 10.64 20.54 -4.72
CA ARG A 18 10.38 19.17 -4.26
C ARG A 18 9.98 19.15 -2.79
N LEU A 19 10.71 19.87 -1.94
CA LEU A 19 10.37 19.98 -0.51
C LEU A 19 9.02 20.68 -0.31
N ALA A 20 8.79 21.79 -1.00
CA ALA A 20 7.53 22.53 -0.94
C ALA A 20 6.32 21.65 -1.36
N LEU A 21 6.44 20.91 -2.46
CA LEU A 21 5.39 20.00 -2.92
C LEU A 21 5.16 18.83 -1.93
N THR A 22 6.22 18.31 -1.30
CA THR A 22 6.09 17.30 -0.26
C THR A 22 5.35 17.84 0.96
N ILE A 23 5.67 19.05 1.42
CA ILE A 23 4.95 19.68 2.53
C ILE A 23 3.49 19.97 2.13
N LEU A 24 3.27 20.51 0.94
CA LEU A 24 1.95 20.86 0.44
C LEU A 24 1.02 19.63 0.32
N SER A 25 1.56 18.46 -0.01
CA SER A 25 0.79 17.20 -0.09
C SER A 25 0.14 16.79 1.24
N PHE A 26 0.72 17.20 2.38
CA PHE A 26 0.13 16.99 3.71
C PHE A 26 -0.70 18.18 4.18
N VAL A 27 -0.26 19.40 3.85
CA VAL A 27 -0.91 20.63 4.31
C VAL A 27 -2.27 20.83 3.62
N VAL A 28 -2.38 20.52 2.32
CA VAL A 28 -3.66 20.70 1.59
C VAL A 28 -4.79 19.86 2.17
N PRO A 29 -4.65 18.52 2.39
CA PRO A 29 -5.70 17.75 3.04
C PRO A 29 -6.04 18.25 4.45
N LEU A 30 -5.02 18.67 5.22
CA LEU A 30 -5.23 19.22 6.55
C LEU A 30 -6.02 20.55 6.52
N ILE A 31 -5.73 21.43 5.55
CA ILE A 31 -6.49 22.66 5.35
C ILE A 31 -7.94 22.33 4.97
N VAL A 32 -8.15 21.40 4.03
CA VAL A 32 -9.50 20.98 3.61
C VAL A 32 -10.28 20.44 4.82
N TRP A 33 -9.68 19.55 5.60
CA TRP A 33 -10.29 19.03 6.82
C TRP A 33 -10.60 20.16 7.83
N SER A 34 -9.65 21.07 8.06
CA SER A 34 -9.86 22.22 8.95
C SER A 34 -10.98 23.13 8.48
N LEU A 35 -11.04 23.44 7.17
CA LEU A 35 -12.11 24.26 6.60
C LEU A 35 -13.49 23.60 6.82
N VAL A 36 -13.62 22.31 6.51
CA VAL A 36 -14.88 21.58 6.70
C VAL A 36 -15.26 21.49 8.19
N SER A 37 -14.27 21.36 9.07
CA SER A 37 -14.50 21.19 10.50
C SER A 37 -14.79 22.49 11.24
N TYR A 38 -14.19 23.61 10.82
CA TYR A 38 -14.33 24.90 11.56
C TYR A 38 -15.31 25.88 10.93
N LEU A 39 -15.66 25.74 9.63
CA LEU A 39 -16.58 26.68 8.99
C LEU A 39 -18.04 26.22 9.12
N PRO A 40 -18.88 26.92 9.93
CA PRO A 40 -20.24 26.48 10.26
C PRO A 40 -21.17 26.35 9.06
N PHE A 41 -20.89 27.06 7.94
CA PHE A 41 -21.73 27.02 6.75
C PHE A 41 -21.42 25.87 5.79
N LEU A 42 -20.23 25.21 5.93
CA LEU A 42 -19.86 24.13 5.01
C LEU A 42 -20.60 22.83 5.32
N TRP A 43 -20.43 22.30 6.52
CA TRP A 43 -21.08 21.05 6.90
C TRP A 43 -21.21 20.88 8.40
N HIS A 44 -22.21 21.57 8.97
CA HIS A 44 -22.55 21.47 10.39
C HIS A 44 -24.03 21.08 10.51
N PRO A 45 -24.37 19.79 10.33
CA PRO A 45 -25.76 19.35 10.28
C PRO A 45 -26.42 19.28 11.65
N LEU A 46 -25.65 19.42 12.74
CA LEU A 46 -26.12 19.29 14.10
C LEU A 46 -26.05 20.65 14.83
N THR A 47 -26.95 20.82 15.78
CA THR A 47 -26.93 21.91 16.77
C THR A 47 -26.81 21.30 18.15
N ARG A 48 -25.77 21.67 18.90
CA ARG A 48 -25.64 21.32 20.33
C ARG A 48 -26.44 22.31 21.14
N VAL A 49 -27.41 21.80 21.89
CA VAL A 49 -28.28 22.59 22.77
C VAL A 49 -27.42 23.13 23.93
N THR A 50 -27.36 24.45 24.07
CA THR A 50 -26.68 25.13 25.19
C THR A 50 -27.68 25.56 26.26
N ASP A 51 -28.93 25.79 25.86
CA ASP A 51 -30.04 26.15 26.73
C ASP A 51 -31.30 25.49 26.14
N PRO A 52 -31.96 24.56 26.87
CA PRO A 52 -33.11 23.85 26.34
C PRO A 52 -34.38 24.73 26.18
N GLY A 53 -34.44 25.88 26.84
CA GLY A 53 -35.65 26.69 26.87
C GLY A 53 -36.88 25.86 27.36
N ASP A 54 -38.03 26.12 26.76
CA ASP A 54 -39.30 25.40 27.08
C ASP A 54 -39.51 24.09 26.29
N VAL A 55 -38.45 23.50 25.73
CA VAL A 55 -38.54 22.23 25.01
C VAL A 55 -38.25 21.06 25.95
N GLU A 56 -39.30 20.34 26.40
CA GLU A 56 -39.23 19.28 27.42
C GLU A 56 -38.19 18.17 27.16
N TYR A 57 -37.92 17.83 25.85
CA TYR A 57 -37.00 16.74 25.52
C TYR A 57 -35.60 17.21 25.16
N PHE A 58 -35.33 18.53 25.13
CA PHE A 58 -33.99 19.05 24.97
C PHE A 58 -33.26 19.01 26.33
N ALA A 59 -32.02 18.50 26.27
CA ALA A 59 -31.11 18.54 27.40
C ALA A 59 -29.87 19.35 27.04
N GLU A 60 -29.29 20.03 28.01
CA GLU A 60 -28.03 20.77 27.81
C GLU A 60 -26.94 19.80 27.33
N GLY A 61 -26.24 20.18 26.27
CA GLY A 61 -25.22 19.35 25.61
C GLY A 61 -25.77 18.34 24.61
N MET A 62 -27.08 18.21 24.44
CA MET A 62 -27.70 17.31 23.46
C MET A 62 -27.41 17.80 22.02
N GLU A 63 -27.09 16.88 21.12
CA GLU A 63 -26.91 17.16 19.71
C GLU A 63 -28.13 16.76 18.91
N VAL A 64 -28.74 17.74 18.26
CA VAL A 64 -30.00 17.61 17.51
C VAL A 64 -29.77 18.02 16.06
N PRO A 65 -30.40 17.35 15.07
CA PRO A 65 -30.37 17.80 13.68
C PRO A 65 -30.87 19.25 13.55
N ASN A 66 -30.20 20.06 12.76
CA ASN A 66 -30.56 21.47 12.57
C ASN A 66 -32.03 21.67 12.15
N ALA A 67 -32.54 20.73 11.31
CA ALA A 67 -33.93 20.77 10.88
C ALA A 67 -34.94 20.57 12.04
N GLU A 68 -34.61 19.70 12.99
CA GLU A 68 -35.45 19.45 14.17
C GLU A 68 -35.33 20.59 15.15
N PHE A 69 -34.11 21.12 15.38
CA PHE A 69 -33.90 22.31 16.21
C PHE A 69 -34.70 23.50 15.69
N ALA A 70 -34.68 23.73 14.36
CA ALA A 70 -35.41 24.82 13.72
C ALA A 70 -36.94 24.67 13.89
N LYS A 71 -37.48 23.47 13.76
CA LYS A 71 -38.90 23.19 13.98
C LYS A 71 -39.33 23.49 15.42
N GLN A 72 -38.52 23.10 16.41
CA GLN A 72 -38.83 23.38 17.80
C GLN A 72 -38.68 24.85 18.12
N LEU A 73 -37.71 25.51 17.56
CA LEU A 73 -37.55 26.97 17.67
C LEU A 73 -38.78 27.71 17.14
N GLU A 74 -39.33 27.30 15.99
CA GLU A 74 -40.53 27.89 15.39
C GLU A 74 -41.77 27.62 16.28
N LYS A 75 -41.92 26.39 16.82
CA LYS A 75 -43.01 26.02 17.70
C LYS A 75 -43.00 26.85 18.97
N VAL A 76 -41.87 26.91 19.69
CA VAL A 76 -41.76 27.69 20.94
C VAL A 76 -41.94 29.17 20.69
N THR A 77 -41.46 29.68 19.53
CA THR A 77 -41.70 31.09 19.14
C THR A 77 -43.20 31.39 18.98
N SER A 78 -43.99 30.46 18.41
CA SER A 78 -45.43 30.64 18.26
C SER A 78 -46.18 30.55 19.58
N GLU A 79 -45.64 29.82 20.55
CA GLU A 79 -46.21 29.64 21.91
C GLU A 79 -45.73 30.71 22.91
N GLN A 80 -44.88 31.67 22.49
CA GLN A 80 -44.29 32.71 23.32
C GLN A 80 -43.51 32.19 24.54
N GLY A 81 -42.93 30.99 24.42
CA GLY A 81 -42.09 30.37 25.45
C GLY A 81 -40.64 30.82 25.38
N ASP A 82 -39.81 30.33 26.34
CA ASP A 82 -38.35 30.57 26.33
C ASP A 82 -37.70 29.83 25.19
N LEU A 83 -36.97 30.56 24.34
CA LEU A 83 -36.35 30.04 23.11
C LEU A 83 -35.14 29.17 23.40
N PRO A 84 -35.07 27.96 22.84
CA PRO A 84 -33.89 27.12 22.95
C PRO A 84 -32.69 27.77 22.26
N LYS A 85 -31.51 27.71 22.90
CA LYS A 85 -30.25 28.20 22.33
C LYS A 85 -29.33 27.03 22.02
N GLY A 86 -28.62 27.14 20.92
CA GLY A 86 -27.68 26.11 20.51
C GLY A 86 -26.59 26.64 19.56
N ALA A 87 -25.47 25.97 19.55
CA ALA A 87 -24.35 26.23 18.63
C ALA A 87 -24.29 25.14 17.57
N ARG A 88 -24.09 25.52 16.32
CA ARG A 88 -23.86 24.56 15.25
C ARG A 88 -22.57 23.82 15.50
N VAL A 89 -22.60 22.50 15.41
CA VAL A 89 -21.44 21.63 15.64
C VAL A 89 -21.25 20.66 14.49
N ASN A 90 -20.03 20.17 14.38
CA ASN A 90 -19.70 19.08 13.47
C ASN A 90 -20.49 17.83 13.81
N PRO A 91 -20.72 16.95 12.81
CA PRO A 91 -21.17 15.59 13.13
C PRO A 91 -20.15 14.94 14.07
N VAL A 92 -20.65 14.17 15.04
CA VAL A 92 -19.81 13.46 16.03
C VAL A 92 -18.69 12.63 15.35
N TYR A 93 -18.96 12.12 14.15
CA TYR A 93 -17.98 11.32 13.38
C TYR A 93 -16.96 12.13 12.59
N LEU A 94 -16.97 13.47 12.65
CA LEU A 94 -15.97 14.35 12.05
C LEU A 94 -15.40 15.32 13.10
N PRO A 95 -14.52 14.86 14.00
CA PRO A 95 -13.89 15.70 15.01
C PRO A 95 -12.99 16.76 14.37
N ALA A 96 -12.76 17.85 15.09
CA ALA A 96 -11.85 18.88 14.66
C ALA A 96 -10.37 18.41 14.77
N PRO A 97 -9.46 18.89 13.91
CA PRO A 97 -8.05 18.47 13.94
C PRO A 97 -7.38 18.65 15.30
N HIS A 98 -7.70 19.69 16.06
CA HIS A 98 -7.14 19.91 17.41
C HIS A 98 -7.67 18.90 18.44
N GLU A 99 -8.91 18.42 18.31
CA GLU A 99 -9.49 17.39 19.16
C GLU A 99 -8.76 16.06 18.94
N VAL A 100 -8.53 15.70 17.67
CA VAL A 100 -7.75 14.50 17.31
C VAL A 100 -6.31 14.59 17.82
N LEU A 101 -5.67 15.75 17.69
CA LEU A 101 -4.32 15.94 18.21
C LEU A 101 -4.29 15.82 19.75
N ARG A 102 -5.28 16.37 20.44
CA ARG A 102 -5.44 16.19 21.88
C ARG A 102 -5.66 14.73 22.24
N ALA A 103 -6.57 14.05 21.53
CA ALA A 103 -6.87 12.63 21.71
C ALA A 103 -5.65 11.74 21.51
N PHE A 104 -4.75 12.09 20.59
CA PHE A 104 -3.50 11.39 20.38
C PHE A 104 -2.65 11.24 21.64
N PHE A 105 -2.67 12.24 22.52
CA PHE A 105 -1.96 12.19 23.81
C PHE A 105 -2.85 11.63 24.93
N THR A 106 -4.11 12.04 25.01
CA THR A 106 -5.00 11.64 26.09
C THR A 106 -5.40 10.16 26.02
N ALA A 107 -5.43 9.56 24.82
CA ALA A 107 -5.74 8.14 24.66
C ALA A 107 -4.75 7.18 25.35
N PHE A 108 -3.53 7.64 25.66
CA PHE A 108 -2.55 6.87 26.43
C PHE A 108 -2.70 7.04 27.94
N THR A 109 -3.31 8.12 28.38
CA THR A 109 -3.42 8.49 29.80
C THR A 109 -4.81 8.28 30.39
N THR A 110 -5.83 8.25 29.52
CA THR A 110 -7.22 8.01 29.97
C THR A 110 -7.44 6.52 30.18
N PRO A 111 -7.84 6.11 31.40
CA PRO A 111 -8.12 4.70 31.67
C PRO A 111 -9.33 4.20 30.86
N PRO A 112 -9.32 2.91 30.50
CA PRO A 112 -10.48 2.28 29.86
C PRO A 112 -11.76 2.43 30.69
N ARG A 113 -12.91 2.48 30.04
CA ARG A 113 -14.20 2.62 30.73
C ARG A 113 -14.59 1.38 31.52
N LEU A 114 -14.20 0.20 31.05
CA LEU A 114 -14.42 -1.07 31.73
C LEU A 114 -13.09 -1.67 32.20
N PRO A 115 -13.05 -2.33 33.37
CA PRO A 115 -11.82 -2.88 33.95
C PRO A 115 -11.12 -3.92 33.06
N ASN A 116 -11.87 -4.58 32.17
CA ASN A 116 -11.34 -5.65 31.31
C ASN A 116 -11.00 -5.15 29.90
N GLU A 117 -11.09 -3.87 29.64
CA GLU A 117 -10.72 -3.31 28.35
C GLU A 117 -9.22 -3.04 28.31
N PRO A 118 -8.53 -3.39 27.19
CA PRO A 118 -7.10 -3.16 27.07
C PRO A 118 -6.81 -1.67 26.90
N TRP A 119 -5.68 -1.23 27.45
CA TRP A 119 -5.15 0.09 27.19
C TRP A 119 -4.73 0.24 25.72
N LEU A 120 -4.68 1.47 25.22
CA LEU A 120 -4.26 1.73 23.84
C LEU A 120 -2.87 1.16 23.54
N HIS A 121 -1.91 1.31 24.45
CA HIS A 121 -0.54 0.80 24.27
C HIS A 121 -0.49 -0.74 24.29
N GLU A 122 -1.32 -1.40 25.06
CA GLU A 122 -1.46 -2.86 25.05
C GLU A 122 -2.05 -3.34 23.72
N SER A 123 -3.11 -2.66 23.24
CA SER A 123 -3.73 -2.93 21.94
C SER A 123 -2.75 -2.75 20.79
N LEU A 124 -1.95 -1.68 20.81
CA LEU A 124 -0.89 -1.45 19.82
C LEU A 124 0.19 -2.53 19.86
N GLY A 125 0.69 -2.87 21.06
CA GLY A 125 1.69 -3.92 21.25
C GLY A 125 1.22 -5.27 20.74
N HIS A 126 -0.05 -5.60 21.01
CA HIS A 126 -0.69 -6.82 20.53
C HIS A 126 -0.76 -6.85 19.00
N SER A 127 -1.22 -5.77 18.37
CA SER A 127 -1.30 -5.67 16.90
C SER A 127 0.08 -5.78 16.23
N ILE A 128 1.11 -5.11 16.77
CA ILE A 128 2.48 -5.19 16.27
C ILE A 128 3.00 -6.63 16.37
N ARG A 129 2.74 -7.33 17.48
CA ARG A 129 3.13 -8.74 17.65
C ARG A 129 2.43 -9.64 16.63
N THR A 130 1.14 -9.47 16.45
CA THR A 130 0.32 -10.28 15.53
C THR A 130 0.79 -10.12 14.09
N ILE A 131 1.05 -8.88 13.65
CA ILE A 131 1.54 -8.60 12.29
C ILE A 131 2.94 -9.17 12.08
N PHE A 132 3.82 -8.99 13.07
CA PHE A 132 5.19 -9.50 13.00
C PHE A 132 5.21 -11.04 12.88
N LEU A 133 4.43 -11.74 13.70
CA LEU A 133 4.34 -13.20 13.65
C LEU A 133 3.72 -13.69 12.33
N GLY A 134 2.61 -13.09 11.89
CA GLY A 134 1.97 -13.45 10.64
C GLY A 134 2.88 -13.23 9.42
N PHE A 135 3.53 -12.08 9.35
CA PHE A 135 4.45 -11.75 8.27
C PHE A 135 5.73 -12.60 8.30
N LEU A 136 6.25 -12.91 9.49
CA LEU A 136 7.43 -13.77 9.65
C LEU A 136 7.14 -15.19 9.16
N ILE A 137 6.01 -15.80 9.56
CA ILE A 137 5.60 -17.13 9.12
C ILE A 137 5.39 -17.14 7.60
N SER A 138 4.67 -16.17 7.08
CA SER A 138 4.47 -16.01 5.64
C SER A 138 5.80 -15.91 4.88
N SER A 139 6.75 -15.14 5.41
CA SER A 139 8.06 -14.92 4.79
C SER A 139 8.95 -16.17 4.84
N LEU A 140 8.89 -16.90 5.94
CA LEU A 140 9.67 -18.14 6.10
C LEU A 140 9.29 -19.21 5.06
N LEU A 141 8.02 -19.21 4.65
CA LEU A 141 7.51 -20.12 3.62
C LEU A 141 7.57 -19.50 2.21
N GLY A 142 7.15 -18.24 2.10
CA GLY A 142 6.98 -17.54 0.82
C GLY A 142 8.28 -17.16 0.13
N VAL A 143 9.30 -16.74 0.90
CA VAL A 143 10.59 -16.36 0.32
C VAL A 143 11.31 -17.54 -0.33
N PRO A 144 11.48 -18.70 0.34
CA PRO A 144 12.12 -19.85 -0.30
C PRO A 144 11.33 -20.36 -1.52
N LEU A 145 10.00 -20.44 -1.41
CA LEU A 145 9.16 -20.88 -2.53
C LEU A 145 9.22 -19.92 -3.70
N GLY A 146 9.21 -18.60 -3.44
CA GLY A 146 9.37 -17.58 -4.47
C GLY A 146 10.73 -17.65 -5.19
N ILE A 147 11.82 -17.90 -4.45
CA ILE A 147 13.15 -18.12 -5.03
C ILE A 147 13.15 -19.36 -5.91
N LEU A 148 12.54 -20.46 -5.47
CA LEU A 148 12.42 -21.69 -6.26
C LEU A 148 11.61 -21.47 -7.55
N CYS A 149 10.46 -20.81 -7.46
CA CYS A 149 9.63 -20.48 -8.62
C CYS A 149 10.33 -19.51 -9.59
N GLY A 150 11.07 -18.53 -9.06
CA GLY A 150 11.84 -17.59 -9.89
C GLY A 150 13.03 -18.24 -10.59
N THR A 151 13.64 -19.28 -9.99
CA THR A 151 14.82 -19.95 -10.51
C THR A 151 14.50 -21.12 -11.43
N TYR A 152 13.55 -21.97 -11.05
CA TYR A 152 13.27 -23.22 -11.76
C TYR A 152 11.92 -23.19 -12.45
N ARG A 153 11.90 -23.40 -13.77
CA ARG A 153 10.68 -23.43 -14.58
C ARG A 153 9.69 -24.53 -14.14
N PHE A 154 10.20 -25.63 -13.57
CA PHE A 154 9.36 -26.70 -13.05
C PHE A 154 8.48 -26.21 -11.88
N PHE A 155 9.11 -25.58 -10.86
CA PHE A 155 8.37 -25.03 -9.72
C PHE A 155 7.43 -23.91 -10.14
N ALA A 156 7.86 -23.03 -11.05
CA ALA A 156 7.02 -21.98 -11.59
C ALA A 156 5.73 -22.54 -12.22
N ARG A 157 5.87 -23.48 -13.17
CA ARG A 157 4.71 -24.08 -13.86
C ARG A 157 3.79 -24.88 -12.97
N PHE A 158 4.35 -25.51 -11.91
CA PHE A 158 3.58 -26.31 -10.98
C PHE A 158 2.85 -25.48 -9.91
N GLN A 159 3.50 -24.46 -9.37
CA GLN A 159 2.99 -23.70 -8.22
C GLN A 159 2.30 -22.39 -8.60
N GLU A 160 2.81 -21.64 -9.59
CA GLU A 160 2.30 -20.30 -9.89
C GLU A 160 0.83 -20.27 -10.28
N PRO A 161 0.29 -21.18 -11.10
CA PRO A 161 -1.14 -21.15 -11.43
C PRO A 161 -2.03 -21.31 -10.20
N PHE A 162 -1.64 -22.16 -9.25
CA PHE A 162 -2.31 -22.34 -7.97
C PHE A 162 -2.22 -21.07 -7.11
N ILE A 163 -1.02 -20.52 -6.98
CA ILE A 163 -0.77 -19.31 -6.20
C ILE A 163 -1.50 -18.10 -6.81
N GLU A 164 -1.51 -17.99 -8.14
CA GLU A 164 -2.26 -16.93 -8.82
C GLU A 164 -3.75 -17.02 -8.58
N PHE A 165 -4.33 -18.21 -8.55
CA PHE A 165 -5.73 -18.37 -8.19
C PHE A 165 -6.00 -17.92 -6.76
N PHE A 166 -5.22 -18.40 -5.79
CA PHE A 166 -5.45 -18.10 -4.37
C PHE A 166 -5.22 -16.63 -4.00
N ARG A 167 -4.32 -15.91 -4.67
CA ARG A 167 -4.11 -14.49 -4.38
C ARG A 167 -5.31 -13.59 -4.71
N TYR A 168 -6.24 -14.06 -5.58
CA TYR A 168 -7.48 -13.34 -5.87
C TYR A 168 -8.57 -13.62 -4.84
N LEU A 169 -8.40 -14.63 -4.01
CA LEU A 169 -9.36 -14.90 -2.94
C LEU A 169 -9.14 -13.88 -1.80
N PRO A 170 -10.19 -13.21 -1.35
CA PRO A 170 -10.06 -12.28 -0.24
C PRO A 170 -9.69 -13.03 1.05
N ALA A 171 -8.51 -12.77 1.61
CA ALA A 171 -8.05 -13.41 2.85
C ALA A 171 -9.09 -13.37 4.00
N PRO A 172 -9.87 -12.28 4.17
CA PRO A 172 -10.94 -12.23 5.16
C PRO A 172 -12.02 -13.28 5.01
N ALA A 173 -12.27 -13.77 3.79
CA ALA A 173 -13.27 -14.80 3.56
C ALA A 173 -12.93 -16.12 4.26
N PHE A 174 -11.65 -16.36 4.55
CA PHE A 174 -11.19 -17.50 5.33
C PHE A 174 -11.37 -17.33 6.84
N GLY A 175 -11.83 -16.16 7.30
CA GLY A 175 -11.92 -15.81 8.72
C GLY A 175 -12.71 -16.83 9.54
N ALA A 176 -13.94 -17.17 9.11
CA ALA A 176 -14.76 -18.14 9.80
C ALA A 176 -14.12 -19.55 9.83
N LEU A 177 -13.47 -19.96 8.76
CA LEU A 177 -12.73 -21.20 8.68
C LEU A 177 -11.53 -21.21 9.64
N CYS A 178 -10.77 -20.13 9.67
CA CYS A 178 -9.64 -19.97 10.58
C CYS A 178 -10.09 -20.05 12.04
N VAL A 179 -11.21 -19.41 12.40
CA VAL A 179 -11.79 -19.51 13.76
C VAL A 179 -12.25 -20.92 14.08
N ALA A 180 -12.90 -21.61 13.14
CA ALA A 180 -13.36 -22.97 13.35
C ALA A 180 -12.20 -23.97 13.60
N ILE A 181 -11.04 -23.76 12.97
CA ILE A 181 -9.87 -24.66 13.07
C ILE A 181 -8.94 -24.28 14.22
N LEU A 182 -8.69 -22.96 14.40
CA LEU A 182 -7.65 -22.45 15.32
C LEU A 182 -8.22 -21.89 16.63
N GLY A 183 -9.55 -21.88 16.79
CA GLY A 183 -10.21 -21.29 17.94
C GLY A 183 -10.42 -19.77 17.80
N ILE A 184 -10.69 -19.10 18.91
CA ILE A 184 -11.06 -17.68 18.94
C ILE A 184 -9.92 -16.75 19.37
N ASP A 185 -8.72 -17.28 19.62
CA ASP A 185 -7.56 -16.53 20.08
C ASP A 185 -6.83 -15.80 18.93
N ASP A 186 -5.53 -15.60 19.05
CA ASP A 186 -4.70 -14.92 18.05
C ASP A 186 -4.41 -15.78 16.80
N GLY A 187 -4.61 -17.10 16.89
CA GLY A 187 -4.37 -18.02 15.79
C GLY A 187 -5.04 -17.63 14.48
N PRO A 188 -6.36 -17.38 14.45
CA PRO A 188 -7.08 -16.95 13.26
C PRO A 188 -6.54 -15.64 12.67
N LYS A 189 -6.17 -14.66 13.52
CA LYS A 189 -5.63 -13.37 13.09
C LYS A 189 -4.31 -13.55 12.34
N ILE A 190 -3.40 -14.34 12.94
CA ILE A 190 -2.11 -14.69 12.34
C ILE A 190 -2.33 -15.43 11.02
N ALA A 191 -3.24 -16.42 10.98
CA ALA A 191 -3.54 -17.19 9.79
C ALA A 191 -4.07 -16.32 8.64
N ILE A 192 -4.97 -15.36 8.90
CA ILE A 192 -5.48 -14.45 7.89
C ILE A 192 -4.36 -13.57 7.32
N ILE A 193 -3.44 -13.08 8.16
CA ILE A 193 -2.29 -12.30 7.71
C ILE A 193 -1.36 -13.17 6.85
N VAL A 194 -1.12 -14.42 7.26
CA VAL A 194 -0.31 -15.38 6.48
C VAL A 194 -0.95 -15.61 5.11
N ILE A 195 -2.23 -15.95 5.06
CA ILE A 195 -2.95 -16.20 3.81
C ILE A 195 -2.91 -14.95 2.91
N GLY A 196 -3.17 -13.77 3.46
CA GLY A 196 -3.20 -12.52 2.71
C GLY A 196 -1.84 -12.10 2.15
N THR A 197 -0.74 -12.48 2.80
CA THR A 197 0.60 -12.07 2.39
C THR A 197 1.38 -13.14 1.63
N PHE A 198 1.23 -14.42 1.97
CA PHE A 198 2.02 -15.53 1.43
C PHE A 198 1.95 -15.63 -0.10
N PHE A 199 0.76 -15.71 -0.67
CA PHE A 199 0.60 -15.88 -2.12
C PHE A 199 1.20 -14.72 -2.90
N GLN A 200 1.01 -13.51 -2.40
CA GLN A 200 1.59 -12.32 -3.02
C GLN A 200 3.12 -12.29 -2.88
N GLN A 201 3.67 -12.69 -1.73
CA GLN A 201 5.12 -12.77 -1.51
C GLN A 201 5.78 -13.71 -2.51
N VAL A 202 5.24 -14.92 -2.69
CA VAL A 202 5.81 -15.90 -3.62
C VAL A 202 5.94 -15.34 -5.02
N LEU A 203 4.88 -14.70 -5.56
CA LEU A 203 4.89 -14.16 -6.92
C LEU A 203 5.82 -12.97 -7.09
N VAL A 204 5.81 -12.04 -6.11
CA VAL A 204 6.68 -10.86 -6.16
C VAL A 204 8.14 -11.27 -6.12
N ILE A 205 8.51 -12.19 -5.21
CA ILE A 205 9.88 -12.68 -5.09
C ILE A 205 10.30 -13.48 -6.31
N ALA A 206 9.41 -14.34 -6.86
CA ALA A 206 9.70 -15.07 -8.09
C ALA A 206 10.00 -14.11 -9.25
N ASN A 207 9.21 -13.04 -9.39
CA ASN A 207 9.45 -12.01 -10.40
C ASN A 207 10.76 -11.25 -10.18
N THR A 208 11.14 -10.96 -8.94
CA THR A 208 12.40 -10.30 -8.61
C THR A 208 13.60 -11.19 -8.92
N VAL A 209 13.51 -12.48 -8.60
CA VAL A 209 14.55 -13.46 -8.94
C VAL A 209 14.74 -13.60 -10.46
N ARG A 210 13.65 -13.55 -11.25
CA ARG A 210 13.72 -13.60 -12.73
C ARG A 210 14.40 -12.38 -13.36
N LYS A 211 14.50 -11.27 -12.64
CA LYS A 211 15.18 -10.05 -13.11
C LYS A 211 16.70 -10.09 -12.94
N VAL A 212 17.26 -11.15 -12.32
CA VAL A 212 18.70 -11.34 -12.24
C VAL A 212 19.26 -11.43 -13.66
N ASP A 213 20.36 -10.71 -13.89
CA ASP A 213 20.99 -10.60 -15.21
C ASP A 213 21.34 -12.00 -15.78
N PRO A 214 20.76 -12.38 -16.94
CA PRO A 214 21.06 -13.66 -17.57
C PRO A 214 22.56 -13.86 -17.84
N ALA A 215 23.30 -12.81 -18.21
CA ALA A 215 24.72 -12.88 -18.47
C ALA A 215 25.52 -13.31 -17.23
N LEU A 216 25.09 -12.87 -16.03
CA LEU A 216 25.70 -13.31 -14.78
C LEU A 216 25.47 -14.81 -14.52
N VAL A 217 24.25 -15.28 -14.82
CA VAL A 217 23.88 -16.70 -14.67
C VAL A 217 24.65 -17.57 -15.66
N GLU A 218 24.74 -17.19 -16.93
CA GLU A 218 25.46 -17.89 -17.97
C GLU A 218 26.97 -17.97 -17.68
N ALA A 219 27.57 -16.85 -17.25
CA ALA A 219 28.98 -16.81 -16.84
C ALA A 219 29.24 -17.79 -15.67
N ALA A 220 28.37 -17.86 -14.69
CA ALA A 220 28.52 -18.80 -13.59
C ALA A 220 28.34 -20.24 -14.03
N GLN A 221 27.48 -20.52 -15.01
CA GLN A 221 27.27 -21.86 -15.55
C GLN A 221 28.48 -22.33 -16.38
N THR A 222 29.13 -21.42 -17.14
CA THR A 222 30.39 -21.73 -17.86
C THR A 222 31.52 -22.09 -16.91
N LEU A 223 31.54 -21.48 -15.71
CA LEU A 223 32.46 -21.83 -14.62
C LEU A 223 32.06 -23.09 -13.84
N GLY A 224 31.02 -23.80 -14.29
CA GLY A 224 30.59 -25.07 -13.71
C GLY A 224 29.58 -24.96 -12.54
N ALA A 225 29.04 -23.76 -12.24
CA ALA A 225 28.01 -23.61 -11.23
C ALA A 225 26.68 -24.22 -11.72
N ARG A 226 26.12 -25.17 -10.99
CA ARG A 226 24.83 -25.84 -11.32
C ARG A 226 23.98 -26.04 -10.08
N GLY A 227 22.68 -26.18 -10.26
CA GLY A 227 21.72 -26.51 -9.20
C GLY A 227 21.84 -25.58 -8.00
N LEU A 228 21.97 -26.13 -6.81
CA LEU A 228 21.99 -25.37 -5.55
C LEU A 228 23.22 -24.43 -5.42
N ARG A 229 24.34 -24.77 -6.05
CA ARG A 229 25.52 -23.87 -6.07
C ARG A 229 25.24 -22.59 -6.85
N LEU A 230 24.52 -22.68 -7.96
CA LEU A 230 24.09 -21.53 -8.75
C LEU A 230 23.12 -20.65 -7.95
N VAL A 231 22.14 -21.27 -7.28
CA VAL A 231 21.15 -20.54 -6.46
C VAL A 231 21.82 -19.80 -5.30
N ARG A 232 22.62 -20.49 -4.48
CA ARG A 232 23.23 -19.91 -3.28
C ARG A 232 24.39 -18.97 -3.62
N GLY A 233 25.18 -19.28 -4.65
CA GLY A 233 26.38 -18.52 -5.01
C GLY A 233 26.13 -17.31 -5.91
N VAL A 234 25.05 -17.31 -6.68
CA VAL A 234 24.80 -16.28 -7.70
C VAL A 234 23.41 -15.66 -7.55
N ILE A 235 22.36 -16.47 -7.64
CA ILE A 235 20.98 -15.94 -7.72
C ILE A 235 20.58 -15.22 -6.43
N ILE A 236 20.75 -15.86 -5.26
CA ILE A 236 20.40 -15.24 -3.97
C ILE A 236 21.22 -13.98 -3.72
N PRO A 237 22.56 -13.96 -3.80
CA PRO A 237 23.34 -12.74 -3.59
C PRO A 237 22.99 -11.61 -4.56
N ALA A 238 22.66 -11.93 -5.81
CA ALA A 238 22.28 -10.94 -6.82
C ALA A 238 20.89 -10.34 -6.57
N SER A 239 19.95 -11.13 -6.03
CA SER A 239 18.54 -10.72 -5.84
C SER A 239 18.19 -10.27 -4.43
N VAL A 240 18.98 -10.63 -3.40
CA VAL A 240 18.63 -10.44 -1.98
C VAL A 240 18.28 -8.99 -1.62
N THR A 241 18.97 -8.03 -2.22
CA THR A 241 18.74 -6.60 -1.96
C THR A 241 17.39 -6.13 -2.50
N ASP A 242 16.97 -6.66 -3.63
CA ASP A 242 15.70 -6.34 -4.25
C ASP A 242 14.57 -7.11 -3.56
N ILE A 243 14.78 -8.38 -3.20
CA ILE A 243 13.88 -9.15 -2.34
C ILE A 243 13.64 -8.40 -1.02
N TYR A 244 14.68 -7.89 -0.36
CA TYR A 244 14.52 -7.09 0.87
C TYR A 244 13.64 -5.84 0.64
N THR A 245 13.81 -5.18 -0.49
CA THR A 245 12.99 -4.01 -0.85
C THR A 245 11.53 -4.40 -1.08
N ASP A 246 11.29 -5.52 -1.75
CA ASP A 246 9.95 -6.06 -1.97
C ASP A 246 9.27 -6.46 -0.66
N MET A 247 10.02 -7.10 0.26
CA MET A 247 9.51 -7.48 1.58
C MET A 247 9.04 -6.27 2.40
N ARG A 248 9.72 -5.12 2.29
CA ARG A 248 9.28 -3.88 2.94
C ARG A 248 7.94 -3.39 2.38
N ILE A 249 7.76 -3.44 1.07
CA ILE A 249 6.51 -3.06 0.41
C ILE A 249 5.37 -4.01 0.85
N LEU A 250 5.66 -5.30 0.86
CA LEU A 250 4.69 -6.34 1.26
C LEU A 250 4.30 -6.25 2.74
N LEU A 251 5.21 -5.82 3.61
CA LEU A 251 4.89 -5.53 5.01
C LEU A 251 3.88 -4.38 5.13
N GLY A 252 3.99 -3.37 4.27
CA GLY A 252 2.99 -2.30 4.19
C GLY A 252 1.57 -2.83 3.89
N TRP A 253 1.45 -3.85 3.03
CA TRP A 253 0.17 -4.50 2.76
C TRP A 253 -0.32 -5.36 3.93
N ALA A 254 0.60 -5.96 4.70
CA ALA A 254 0.25 -6.75 5.88
C ALA A 254 -0.51 -5.92 6.93
N TRP A 255 -0.23 -4.62 7.06
CA TRP A 255 -0.99 -3.71 7.92
C TRP A 255 -2.46 -3.61 7.53
N THR A 256 -2.79 -3.67 6.25
CA THR A 256 -4.19 -3.69 5.78
C THR A 256 -4.90 -4.98 6.19
N TYR A 257 -4.21 -6.12 6.08
CA TYR A 257 -4.79 -7.41 6.50
C TYR A 257 -4.96 -7.52 8.02
N LEU A 258 -4.11 -6.84 8.81
CA LEU A 258 -4.22 -6.80 10.26
C LEU A 258 -5.59 -6.30 10.71
N ILE A 259 -6.03 -5.15 10.17
CA ILE A 259 -7.31 -4.53 10.56
C ILE A 259 -8.47 -5.51 10.34
N VAL A 260 -8.46 -6.18 9.21
CA VAL A 260 -9.52 -7.15 8.90
C VAL A 260 -9.40 -8.42 9.75
N ALA A 261 -8.19 -8.89 10.01
CA ALA A 261 -7.93 -10.05 10.85
C ALA A 261 -8.40 -9.83 12.30
N GLU A 262 -8.20 -8.63 12.83
CA GLU A 262 -8.61 -8.28 14.18
C GLU A 262 -10.14 -8.13 14.33
N VAL A 263 -10.87 -7.85 13.25
CA VAL A 263 -12.34 -7.86 13.26
C VAL A 263 -12.91 -9.28 13.44
N VAL A 264 -12.20 -10.29 12.91
CA VAL A 264 -12.64 -11.69 12.94
C VAL A 264 -12.31 -12.37 14.27
N GLY A 265 -11.27 -11.91 14.96
CA GLY A 265 -10.79 -12.53 16.21
C GLY A 265 -11.42 -11.95 17.48
N THR A 266 -10.74 -12.20 18.59
CA THR A 266 -11.14 -11.78 19.95
C THR A 266 -11.01 -10.28 20.19
N MET A 267 -11.44 -9.86 21.40
CA MET A 267 -11.43 -8.49 21.92
C MET A 267 -9.99 -7.99 22.22
N SER A 268 -9.12 -7.97 21.22
CA SER A 268 -7.72 -7.51 21.37
C SER A 268 -7.20 -6.88 20.10
N GLY A 269 -6.28 -5.94 20.25
CA GLY A 269 -5.66 -5.22 19.14
C GLY A 269 -6.24 -3.83 18.91
N ILE A 270 -5.58 -3.10 18.00
CA ILE A 270 -5.92 -1.69 17.74
C ILE A 270 -7.31 -1.53 17.09
N THR A 271 -7.73 -2.50 16.28
CA THR A 271 -9.05 -2.48 15.64
C THR A 271 -10.17 -2.67 16.67
N PHE A 272 -9.93 -3.48 17.71
CA PHE A 272 -10.86 -3.58 18.84
C PHE A 272 -11.02 -2.24 19.55
N PHE A 273 -9.90 -1.56 19.87
CA PHE A 273 -9.93 -0.23 20.45
C PHE A 273 -10.69 0.77 19.56
N ILE A 274 -10.41 0.80 18.25
CA ILE A 274 -11.12 1.67 17.30
C ILE A 274 -12.63 1.41 17.33
N ASN A 275 -13.06 0.15 17.23
CA ASN A 275 -14.48 -0.21 17.23
C ASN A 275 -15.17 0.15 18.54
N GLN A 276 -14.47 0.01 19.64
CA GLN A 276 -14.99 0.34 20.97
C GLN A 276 -15.15 1.85 21.14
N GLN A 277 -14.13 2.65 20.76
CA GLN A 277 -14.24 4.11 20.79
C GLN A 277 -15.35 4.61 19.85
N ALA A 278 -15.53 3.99 18.68
CA ALA A 278 -16.62 4.30 17.77
C ALA A 278 -18.00 4.01 18.39
N ARG A 279 -18.15 2.89 19.14
CA ARG A 279 -19.40 2.59 19.90
C ARG A 279 -19.66 3.61 20.98
N TYR A 280 -18.62 4.14 21.62
CA TYR A 280 -18.72 5.21 22.60
C TYR A 280 -18.89 6.60 22.00
N ARG A 281 -18.94 6.71 20.67
CA ARG A 281 -18.97 7.95 19.91
C ARG A 281 -17.78 8.89 20.15
N ASN A 282 -16.65 8.36 20.60
CA ASN A 282 -15.40 9.09 20.78
C ASN A 282 -14.58 9.04 19.48
N PHE A 283 -15.05 9.69 18.44
CA PHE A 283 -14.41 9.63 17.13
C PHE A 283 -13.06 10.34 17.07
N ASP A 284 -12.79 11.27 17.97
CA ASP A 284 -11.46 11.86 18.19
C ASP A 284 -10.40 10.78 18.48
N ASN A 285 -10.71 9.84 19.38
CA ASN A 285 -9.85 8.67 19.67
C ASN A 285 -9.76 7.69 18.51
N VAL A 286 -10.84 7.53 17.73
CA VAL A 286 -10.83 6.69 16.51
C VAL A 286 -9.85 7.24 15.49
N TYR A 287 -9.92 8.54 15.18
CA TYR A 287 -8.98 9.18 14.24
C TYR A 287 -7.56 9.16 14.77
N ALA A 288 -7.36 9.41 16.07
CA ALA A 288 -6.05 9.32 16.70
C ALA A 288 -5.44 7.92 16.55
N ALA A 289 -6.22 6.85 16.78
CA ALA A 289 -5.77 5.48 16.62
C ALA A 289 -5.43 5.13 15.15
N ILE A 290 -6.26 5.57 14.19
CA ILE A 290 -5.97 5.40 12.75
C ILE A 290 -4.66 6.11 12.36
N MET A 291 -4.46 7.35 12.82
CA MET A 291 -3.23 8.08 12.56
C MET A 291 -2.01 7.39 13.20
N MET A 292 -2.16 6.81 14.40
CA MET A 292 -1.09 6.02 15.04
C MET A 292 -0.68 4.82 14.21
N ILE A 293 -1.63 4.06 13.65
CA ILE A 293 -1.32 2.95 12.75
C ILE A 293 -0.48 3.44 11.57
N GLY A 294 -0.88 4.55 10.95
CA GLY A 294 -0.14 5.16 9.85
C GLY A 294 1.30 5.56 10.24
N ILE A 295 1.47 6.19 11.40
CA ILE A 295 2.79 6.60 11.94
C ILE A 295 3.65 5.37 12.24
N ILE A 296 3.09 4.33 12.86
CA ILE A 296 3.83 3.11 13.19
C ILE A 296 4.23 2.38 11.90
N GLY A 297 3.33 2.28 10.91
CA GLY A 297 3.63 1.70 9.61
C GLY A 297 4.76 2.43 8.89
N LEU A 298 4.70 3.77 8.84
CA LEU A 298 5.74 4.62 8.25
C LEU A 298 7.06 4.48 9.00
N THR A 299 7.03 4.52 10.34
CA THR A 299 8.23 4.38 11.17
C THR A 299 8.88 3.01 10.96
N THR A 300 8.07 1.95 10.89
CA THR A 300 8.55 0.59 10.58
C THR A 300 9.24 0.54 9.22
N ASP A 301 8.65 1.15 8.19
CA ASP A 301 9.27 1.22 6.85
C ASP A 301 10.58 2.02 6.88
N MET A 302 10.61 3.16 7.57
CA MET A 302 11.83 3.98 7.72
C MET A 302 12.94 3.23 8.44
N VAL A 303 12.63 2.50 9.52
CA VAL A 303 13.58 1.66 10.27
C VAL A 303 14.11 0.55 9.36
N LEU A 304 13.25 -0.16 8.66
CA LEU A 304 13.68 -1.20 7.71
C LEU A 304 14.48 -0.60 6.54
N ALA A 305 14.13 0.61 6.05
CA ALA A 305 14.92 1.30 5.04
C ALA A 305 16.35 1.59 5.53
N TRP A 306 16.47 2.01 6.77
CA TRP A 306 17.76 2.26 7.40
C TRP A 306 18.56 0.95 7.56
N PHE A 307 17.94 -0.12 8.08
CA PHE A 307 18.56 -1.45 8.16
C PHE A 307 19.03 -1.93 6.78
N GLY A 308 18.22 -1.76 5.72
CA GLY A 308 18.60 -2.11 4.36
C GLY A 308 19.87 -1.38 3.89
N LYS A 309 20.04 -0.11 4.29
CA LYS A 309 21.28 0.66 3.96
C LYS A 309 22.52 0.14 4.71
N VAL A 310 22.33 -0.42 5.91
CA VAL A 310 23.41 -1.01 6.71
C VAL A 310 23.75 -2.42 6.21
N LEU A 311 22.74 -3.23 5.92
CA LEU A 311 22.91 -4.63 5.48
C LEU A 311 23.48 -4.73 4.07
N PHE A 312 23.15 -3.78 3.17
CA PHE A 312 23.51 -3.84 1.74
C PHE A 312 24.31 -2.61 1.29
N PRO A 313 25.53 -2.38 1.81
CA PRO A 313 26.33 -1.19 1.49
C PRO A 313 26.76 -1.15 0.02
N TRP A 314 26.88 -2.30 -0.64
CA TRP A 314 27.28 -2.39 -2.05
C TRP A 314 26.28 -1.81 -3.03
N LYS A 315 24.98 -1.74 -2.70
CA LYS A 315 23.95 -1.12 -3.55
C LYS A 315 24.21 0.37 -3.80
N ARG A 316 24.89 1.05 -2.88
CA ARG A 316 25.23 2.48 -3.03
C ARG A 316 26.30 2.69 -4.09
N ARG A 317 27.30 1.79 -4.19
CA ARG A 317 28.42 1.92 -5.12
C ARG A 317 28.01 1.71 -6.59
N GLY A 318 27.04 0.85 -6.87
CA GLY A 318 26.56 0.59 -8.24
C GLY A 318 25.74 1.73 -8.84
N ARG A 319 25.17 2.64 -8.05
CA ARG A 319 24.36 3.76 -8.53
C ARG A 319 25.22 4.91 -9.08
N THR A 320 26.42 5.10 -8.57
CA THR A 320 27.37 6.13 -9.02
C THR A 320 28.00 5.82 -10.39
N VAL A 321 28.15 4.53 -10.72
CA VAL A 321 28.77 4.12 -12.00
C VAL A 321 27.78 4.24 -13.18
N LYS A 322 26.48 4.14 -12.96
CA LYS A 322 25.45 4.27 -14.02
C LYS A 322 25.15 5.72 -14.44
N GLN A 323 25.74 6.72 -13.79
CA GLN A 323 25.48 8.14 -14.06
C GLN A 323 26.67 8.88 -14.68
N SER A 324 27.77 8.21 -15.01
CA SER A 324 28.78 8.83 -15.85
C SER A 324 28.23 8.91 -17.28
N PRO A 325 27.98 10.09 -17.83
CA PRO A 325 27.70 10.20 -19.26
C PRO A 325 28.90 9.56 -19.99
N LEU A 326 28.63 8.69 -20.93
CA LEU A 326 29.66 8.28 -21.90
C LEU A 326 30.34 9.57 -22.41
N PRO A 327 31.65 9.67 -22.39
CA PRO A 327 32.31 10.81 -23.01
C PRO A 327 31.76 10.91 -24.44
N ALA A 328 31.22 12.10 -24.75
CA ALA A 328 30.83 12.39 -26.12
C ALA A 328 31.97 11.96 -27.00
N SER A 329 31.71 11.02 -27.90
CA SER A 329 32.67 10.65 -28.92
C SER A 329 33.01 11.92 -29.68
N THR A 330 34.13 12.52 -29.34
CA THR A 330 34.79 13.52 -30.19
C THR A 330 34.98 12.81 -31.49
N GLY A 331 34.28 13.27 -32.53
CA GLY A 331 34.43 12.76 -33.89
C GLY A 331 35.85 13.01 -34.36
N GLU A 332 36.78 12.13 -34.04
CA GLU A 332 37.99 11.93 -34.80
C GLU A 332 37.66 10.91 -35.89
N GLU A 333 37.42 11.44 -37.07
CA GLU A 333 37.50 10.69 -38.31
C GLU A 333 38.83 9.96 -38.33
N VAL A 334 38.83 8.65 -38.01
CA VAL A 334 39.98 7.79 -38.30
C VAL A 334 40.01 7.64 -39.81
N PHE A 335 40.84 8.44 -40.43
CA PHE A 335 41.22 8.34 -41.82
C PHE A 335 41.98 7.01 -42.01
N VAL A 336 41.25 5.94 -42.39
CA VAL A 336 41.87 4.67 -42.83
C VAL A 336 42.31 4.83 -44.26
N ALA A 337 43.58 5.22 -44.41
CA ALA A 337 44.27 5.18 -45.70
C ALA A 337 44.55 3.71 -46.07
N GLY A 338 44.05 3.29 -47.21
CA GLY A 338 44.61 2.28 -48.04
C GLY A 338 44.39 0.82 -47.72
N LEU A 339 43.26 0.25 -48.22
CA LEU A 339 43.26 -1.15 -48.67
C LEU A 339 42.64 -1.22 -50.08
N PRO A 340 43.21 -2.01 -51.01
CA PRO A 340 42.75 -2.04 -52.40
C PRO A 340 41.42 -2.79 -52.55
N GLU A 341 40.64 -2.24 -53.43
CA GLU A 341 39.37 -2.76 -53.94
C GLU A 341 39.60 -4.13 -54.58
N GLN A 342 39.14 -5.20 -53.94
CA GLN A 342 38.93 -6.49 -54.57
C GLN A 342 37.44 -6.90 -54.41
N SER A 343 36.73 -6.72 -55.51
CA SER A 343 35.43 -7.30 -55.77
C SER A 343 35.55 -8.81 -55.98
N PRO A 344 34.71 -9.63 -55.40
CA PRO A 344 34.16 -10.76 -56.13
C PRO A 344 32.63 -10.73 -56.12
N ARG A 345 32.10 -10.70 -57.30
CA ARG A 345 30.70 -10.95 -57.64
C ARG A 345 30.24 -12.29 -57.05
N SER A 346 29.21 -12.28 -56.25
CA SER A 346 28.44 -13.47 -55.93
C SER A 346 27.12 -13.45 -56.71
N PRO A 347 26.83 -14.47 -57.49
CA PRO A 347 25.58 -14.60 -58.24
C PRO A 347 24.62 -15.49 -57.43
N LEU A 348 23.75 -14.94 -56.60
CA LEU A 348 22.58 -15.63 -56.04
C LEU A 348 21.55 -14.61 -55.54
N LEU A 349 20.88 -13.94 -56.47
CA LEU A 349 19.57 -13.37 -56.27
C LEU A 349 18.63 -13.92 -57.32
N GLY A 350 18.09 -15.12 -57.02
CA GLY A 350 17.00 -15.72 -57.75
C GLY A 350 15.69 -14.97 -57.48
N ASN A 351 15.04 -14.66 -58.54
CA ASN A 351 13.73 -14.12 -58.77
C ASN A 351 12.68 -14.58 -57.77
N PHE A 352 12.15 -13.64 -56.95
CA PHE A 352 10.97 -13.85 -56.07
C PHE A 352 9.70 -13.22 -56.61
N ASP A 353 9.54 -13.09 -57.92
CA ASP A 353 8.33 -12.48 -58.53
C ASP A 353 7.18 -13.46 -58.86
N ASN A 354 7.20 -14.71 -58.40
CA ASN A 354 6.19 -15.69 -58.77
C ASN A 354 5.51 -16.40 -57.57
N LEU A 355 5.08 -15.65 -56.55
CA LEU A 355 4.25 -16.24 -55.46
C LEU A 355 3.10 -15.31 -55.06
N LYS A 356 2.17 -15.12 -55.95
CA LYS A 356 0.73 -14.84 -55.71
C LYS A 356 -0.01 -15.22 -57.02
N PRO A 357 -1.16 -15.97 -57.02
CA PRO A 357 -2.28 -15.96 -56.12
C PRO A 357 -2.86 -17.36 -55.82
N SER A 358 -3.04 -17.77 -54.61
CA SER A 358 -3.90 -18.94 -54.29
C SER A 358 -4.70 -18.80 -52.96
N LEU A 359 -4.76 -17.65 -52.32
CA LEU A 359 -5.55 -17.45 -51.07
C LEU A 359 -6.84 -16.63 -51.23
N ALA A 360 -7.38 -16.55 -52.46
CA ALA A 360 -8.62 -15.81 -52.74
C ALA A 360 -9.82 -16.72 -53.10
N ARG A 361 -9.84 -18.00 -52.76
CA ARG A 361 -10.93 -18.90 -53.14
C ARG A 361 -11.63 -19.68 -52.02
N GLU A 362 -11.34 -19.46 -50.76
CA GLU A 362 -12.05 -20.16 -49.65
C GLU A 362 -12.89 -19.28 -48.72
N ALA A 363 -13.14 -18.02 -49.05
CA ALA A 363 -14.02 -17.13 -48.29
C ALA A 363 -15.37 -16.87 -48.98
N GLY A 364 -16.00 -17.89 -49.53
CA GLY A 364 -17.23 -17.69 -50.33
C GLY A 364 -18.18 -18.87 -50.40
N ALA A 365 -18.37 -19.67 -49.33
CA ALA A 365 -19.46 -20.66 -49.34
C ALA A 365 -19.81 -21.10 -47.92
N THR A 366 -20.67 -20.37 -47.21
CA THR A 366 -21.71 -20.91 -46.30
C THR A 366 -22.60 -19.77 -45.81
N ARG A 367 -23.56 -19.43 -46.66
CA ARG A 367 -24.81 -18.77 -46.26
C ARG A 367 -25.96 -19.57 -46.83
N ARG A 368 -26.85 -20.04 -45.92
CA ARG A 368 -28.29 -20.42 -46.06
C ARG A 368 -28.61 -21.73 -45.35
N GLN A 369 -29.16 -21.57 -44.17
CA GLN A 369 -30.59 -21.70 -43.80
C GLN A 369 -31.13 -23.16 -43.71
N PRO A 370 -32.18 -23.42 -42.91
CA PRO A 370 -33.06 -22.56 -42.11
C PRO A 370 -32.84 -22.68 -40.58
#